data_bd150c31efbcac4569907070c324c162
#
_entry.id   bd150c31efbcac4569907070c324c162
#
_cell.length_a   1.000
_cell.length_b   1.000
_cell.length_c   1.000
_cell.angle_alpha   90.00
_cell.angle_beta   90.00
_cell.angle_gamma   90.00
#
_symmetry.space_group_name_H-M   'P 1'
#
loop_
_entity.id
_entity.type
_entity.pdbx_description
1 polymer ?
#
loop_
_entity_poly.entity_id
_entity_poly.type
_entity_poly.pdbx_seq_one_letter_code
_entity_poly.pdbx_strand_id
1 'polypeptide(L)'
;PPNKLNSLSWYEKFEEKIELQMNKKEFFPLFRLSDGEFIFILGRRFKQYSFSKQIYEYLNHLKRSVYYRSFFYSSGRKGYCETYSLFLMNRLRKKFTLQLREISKLGALCFNFSPHILTEPYQKDFLDYIHESKILLNEDNYYQFYFVPGFFEGKKIKEIYQNKKILIFTSNMKSRNENLKKNLLKFGAKKVDFYQTSLNTPLLDNINLGSIEDQPDLVLIGAGVGAVNILSQIRNLNCISIDSGFIVDALSDFNLAKQRPYYLNDYYHNKKDWF
;
A
#
# COMPACT_ATOMS: atom_id res chain seq x y z
N PRO A 1 -18.83 -6.70 -6.70
CA PRO A 1 -17.92 -7.47 -5.88
C PRO A 1 -18.03 -8.94 -6.22
N PRO A 2 -16.91 -9.66 -6.36
CA PRO A 2 -16.97 -11.06 -6.65
C PRO A 2 -17.77 -11.76 -5.57
N ASN A 3 -18.64 -12.66 -5.99
CA ASN A 3 -19.39 -13.53 -5.12
C ASN A 3 -18.40 -14.31 -4.22
N LYS A 4 -18.77 -14.63 -2.98
CA LYS A 4 -17.95 -15.44 -2.05
C LYS A 4 -17.40 -16.73 -2.69
N LEU A 5 -18.17 -17.32 -3.61
CA LEU A 5 -17.78 -18.53 -4.35
C LEU A 5 -16.62 -18.31 -5.34
N ASN A 6 -16.47 -17.09 -5.86
CA ASN A 6 -15.43 -16.76 -6.85
C ASN A 6 -14.15 -16.19 -6.21
N SER A 7 -14.15 -15.98 -4.89
CA SER A 7 -13.01 -15.32 -4.23
C SER A 7 -11.76 -16.20 -4.20
N LEU A 8 -11.91 -17.54 -4.09
CA LEU A 8 -10.76 -18.45 -4.11
C LEU A 8 -10.15 -18.54 -5.50
N SER A 9 -10.95 -18.78 -6.55
CA SER A 9 -10.46 -18.82 -7.92
C SER A 9 -9.86 -17.49 -8.36
N TRP A 10 -10.34 -16.37 -7.81
CA TRP A 10 -9.77 -15.06 -8.05
C TRP A 10 -8.45 -14.85 -7.33
N TYR A 11 -8.32 -15.39 -6.11
CA TYR A 11 -7.04 -15.42 -5.40
C TYR A 11 -6.00 -16.29 -6.12
N GLU A 12 -6.39 -17.45 -6.62
CA GLU A 12 -5.52 -18.33 -7.43
C GLU A 12 -5.02 -17.61 -8.69
N LYS A 13 -5.89 -16.91 -9.41
CA LYS A 13 -5.47 -16.05 -10.54
C LYS A 13 -4.49 -14.96 -10.13
N PHE A 14 -4.67 -14.37 -8.95
CA PHE A 14 -3.74 -13.40 -8.41
C PHE A 14 -2.38 -14.05 -8.13
N GLU A 15 -2.33 -15.21 -7.47
CA GLU A 15 -1.10 -15.96 -7.21
C GLU A 15 -0.35 -16.27 -8.51
N GLU A 16 -1.03 -16.89 -9.47
CA GLU A 16 -0.46 -17.21 -10.78
C GLU A 16 0.12 -15.97 -11.47
N LYS A 17 -0.60 -14.85 -11.43
CA LYS A 17 -0.14 -13.58 -11.99
C LYS A 17 1.12 -13.08 -11.33
N ILE A 18 1.16 -13.10 -10.00
CA ILE A 18 2.31 -12.61 -9.24
C ILE A 18 3.53 -13.52 -9.43
N GLU A 19 3.36 -14.84 -9.37
CA GLU A 19 4.43 -15.81 -9.62
C GLU A 19 5.01 -15.64 -11.04
N LEU A 20 4.16 -15.44 -12.05
CA LEU A 20 4.59 -15.15 -13.41
C LEU A 20 5.42 -13.86 -13.48
N GLN A 21 4.98 -12.79 -12.83
CA GLN A 21 5.69 -11.51 -12.84
C GLN A 21 7.01 -11.57 -12.06
N MET A 22 7.07 -12.32 -10.96
CA MET A 22 8.33 -12.55 -10.23
C MET A 22 9.41 -13.23 -11.07
N ASN A 23 9.02 -13.97 -12.09
CA ASN A 23 9.96 -14.68 -12.98
C ASN A 23 10.37 -13.88 -14.23
N LYS A 24 9.59 -12.86 -14.62
CA LYS A 24 9.82 -12.11 -15.86
C LYS A 24 10.95 -11.10 -15.84
N LYS A 25 11.43 -10.68 -14.68
CA LYS A 25 12.40 -9.58 -14.54
C LYS A 25 11.96 -8.30 -15.28
N GLU A 26 10.70 -7.99 -15.20
CA GLU A 26 10.07 -6.79 -15.72
C GLU A 26 9.49 -5.97 -14.58
N PHE A 27 9.43 -4.65 -14.75
CA PHE A 27 8.79 -3.81 -13.72
C PHE A 27 7.29 -4.10 -13.67
N PHE A 28 6.84 -4.60 -12.53
CA PHE A 28 5.42 -4.81 -12.25
C PHE A 28 5.06 -4.20 -10.90
N PRO A 29 4.44 -3.01 -10.88
CA PRO A 29 4.02 -2.37 -9.65
C PRO A 29 2.71 -2.98 -9.13
N LEU A 30 2.68 -3.29 -7.85
CA LEU A 30 1.50 -3.71 -7.11
C LEU A 30 1.19 -2.66 -6.04
N PHE A 31 0.17 -1.85 -6.29
CA PHE A 31 -0.18 -0.75 -5.39
C PHE A 31 -1.47 -1.04 -4.62
N ARG A 32 -1.44 -0.80 -3.30
CA ARG A 32 -2.59 -1.01 -2.43
C ARG A 32 -3.23 0.31 -2.04
N LEU A 33 -4.55 0.35 -2.13
CA LEU A 33 -5.35 1.48 -1.72
C LEU A 33 -6.17 1.10 -0.48
N SER A 34 -5.91 1.78 0.61
CA SER A 34 -6.61 1.61 1.88
C SER A 34 -7.25 2.93 2.34
N ASP A 35 -7.75 2.94 3.56
CA ASP A 35 -8.35 4.12 4.17
C ASP A 35 -7.44 5.37 4.14
N GLY A 36 -6.14 5.18 4.28
CA GLY A 36 -5.18 6.28 4.24
C GLY A 36 -5.09 6.95 2.88
N GLU A 37 -4.97 6.17 1.83
CA GLU A 37 -4.94 6.62 0.44
C GLU A 37 -6.28 7.24 0.05
N PHE A 38 -7.42 6.65 0.46
CA PHE A 38 -8.75 7.23 0.22
C PHE A 38 -8.90 8.60 0.88
N ILE A 39 -8.52 8.73 2.15
CA ILE A 39 -8.55 10.02 2.86
C ILE A 39 -7.64 11.04 2.18
N PHE A 40 -6.47 10.62 1.73
CA PHE A 40 -5.54 11.50 1.03
C PHE A 40 -6.10 11.99 -0.30
N ILE A 41 -6.63 11.09 -1.14
CA ILE A 41 -7.13 11.36 -2.48
C ILE A 41 -8.39 12.22 -2.43
N LEU A 42 -9.40 11.75 -1.70
CA LEU A 42 -10.73 12.36 -1.66
C LEU A 42 -10.76 13.60 -0.76
N GLY A 43 -9.76 13.73 0.11
CA GLY A 43 -9.78 14.74 1.15
C GLY A 43 -10.90 14.47 2.13
N ARG A 44 -11.53 15.54 2.63
CA ARG A 44 -12.68 15.45 3.55
C ARG A 44 -14.03 15.63 2.85
N ARG A 45 -14.07 15.55 1.54
CA ARG A 45 -15.31 15.64 0.77
C ARG A 45 -16.05 14.30 0.81
N PHE A 46 -16.50 13.94 2.01
CA PHE A 46 -17.38 12.78 2.18
C PHE A 46 -18.80 13.18 1.86
N LYS A 47 -19.20 13.07 0.61
CA LYS A 47 -20.59 13.31 0.18
C LYS A 47 -21.62 12.45 0.93
N GLN A 48 -21.15 11.34 1.51
CA GLN A 48 -22.01 10.37 2.23
C GLN A 48 -22.20 10.70 3.71
N TYR A 49 -21.45 11.63 4.29
CA TYR A 49 -21.67 12.03 5.66
C TYR A 49 -22.84 13.01 5.77
N SER A 50 -23.68 12.82 6.78
CA SER A 50 -24.67 13.82 7.15
C SER A 50 -24.02 15.19 7.32
N PHE A 51 -24.73 16.25 7.03
CA PHE A 51 -24.22 17.64 7.13
C PHE A 51 -23.63 17.94 8.51
N SER A 52 -24.26 17.43 9.58
CA SER A 52 -23.77 17.55 10.96
C SER A 52 -22.39 16.89 11.15
N LYS A 53 -22.18 15.72 10.56
CA LYS A 53 -20.89 15.00 10.65
C LYS A 53 -19.78 15.69 9.84
N GLN A 54 -20.12 16.28 8.70
CA GLN A 54 -19.18 17.10 7.92
C GLN A 54 -18.74 18.35 8.69
N ILE A 55 -19.68 19.03 9.35
CA ILE A 55 -19.39 20.19 10.21
C ILE A 55 -18.50 19.76 11.40
N TYR A 56 -18.86 18.67 12.07
CA TYR A 56 -18.07 18.14 13.20
C TYR A 56 -16.62 17.85 12.80
N GLU A 57 -16.40 17.19 11.67
CA GLU A 57 -15.06 16.89 11.16
C GLU A 57 -14.31 18.18 10.75
N TYR A 58 -15.01 19.16 10.17
CA TYR A 58 -14.43 20.46 9.85
C TYR A 58 -14.01 21.23 11.11
N LEU A 59 -14.85 21.26 12.14
CA LEU A 59 -14.56 21.90 13.42
C LEU A 59 -13.39 21.20 14.14
N ASN A 60 -13.35 19.88 14.14
CA ASN A 60 -12.21 19.12 14.67
C ASN A 60 -10.92 19.45 13.93
N HIS A 61 -10.99 19.66 12.62
CA HIS A 61 -9.83 20.08 11.86
C HIS A 61 -9.35 21.47 12.22
N LEU A 62 -10.26 22.43 12.32
CA LEU A 62 -9.93 23.79 12.77
C LEU A 62 -9.34 23.75 14.17
N LYS A 63 -9.95 23.02 15.10
CA LYS A 63 -9.44 22.86 16.46
C LYS A 63 -8.00 22.30 16.47
N ARG A 64 -7.73 21.26 15.68
CA ARG A 64 -6.38 20.69 15.55
C ARG A 64 -5.39 21.67 14.90
N SER A 65 -5.80 22.38 13.85
CA SER A 65 -4.98 23.40 13.18
C SER A 65 -4.61 24.55 14.13
N VAL A 66 -5.56 24.98 14.96
CA VAL A 66 -5.32 26.04 15.97
C VAL A 66 -4.43 25.51 17.11
N TYR A 67 -4.70 24.29 17.60
CA TYR A 67 -3.93 23.68 18.70
C TYR A 67 -2.45 23.48 18.34
N TYR A 68 -2.16 23.02 17.12
CA TYR A 68 -0.79 22.83 16.64
C TYR A 68 -0.18 24.08 16.00
N ARG A 69 -0.86 25.22 16.03
CA ARG A 69 -0.40 26.48 15.39
C ARG A 69 0.04 26.30 13.94
N SER A 70 -0.54 25.37 13.23
CA SER A 70 -0.17 25.06 11.88
C SER A 70 -1.41 24.78 11.03
N PHE A 71 -1.49 25.42 9.85
CA PHE A 71 -2.47 25.10 8.82
C PHE A 71 -2.11 23.79 8.09
N PHE A 72 -1.42 22.87 8.78
CA PHE A 72 -1.00 21.61 8.21
C PHE A 72 -2.11 20.56 8.31
N TYR A 73 -2.23 19.77 7.27
CA TYR A 73 -3.07 18.60 7.30
C TYR A 73 -2.51 17.60 8.31
N SER A 74 -3.31 17.20 9.28
CA SER A 74 -2.97 16.13 10.20
C SER A 74 -4.00 15.02 10.07
N SER A 75 -3.58 13.86 9.60
CA SER A 75 -4.40 12.64 9.60
C SER A 75 -4.43 11.96 10.96
N GLY A 76 -3.59 12.41 11.90
CA GLY A 76 -3.35 11.74 13.18
C GLY A 76 -2.60 10.42 13.03
N ARG A 77 -2.05 10.10 11.84
CA ARG A 77 -1.29 8.89 11.56
C ARG A 77 0.04 9.25 10.90
N LYS A 78 1.15 8.84 11.51
CA LYS A 78 2.49 8.99 10.93
C LYS A 78 2.54 8.32 9.54
N GLY A 79 3.19 8.98 8.59
CA GLY A 79 3.27 8.49 7.20
C GLY A 79 2.14 8.98 6.27
N TYR A 80 1.11 9.65 6.79
CA TYR A 80 -0.02 10.15 6.02
C TYR A 80 -0.02 11.68 5.86
N CYS A 81 1.14 12.26 5.59
CA CYS A 81 1.27 13.67 5.24
C CYS A 81 0.87 14.65 6.35
N GLU A 82 1.18 14.34 7.60
CA GLU A 82 0.79 15.13 8.77
C GLU A 82 1.32 16.58 8.74
N THR A 83 2.35 16.84 7.97
CA THR A 83 3.08 18.11 7.95
C THR A 83 2.86 18.94 6.69
N TYR A 84 1.98 18.52 5.78
CA TYR A 84 1.76 19.23 4.53
C TYR A 84 0.76 20.36 4.69
N SER A 85 1.07 21.54 4.14
CA SER A 85 0.10 22.62 4.00
C SER A 85 -1.05 22.22 3.06
N LEU A 86 -2.23 22.82 3.21
CA LEU A 86 -3.37 22.55 2.34
C LEU A 86 -3.06 22.84 0.86
N PHE A 87 -2.26 23.86 0.58
CA PHE A 87 -1.83 24.18 -0.77
C PHE A 87 -0.93 23.07 -1.34
N LEU A 88 0.06 22.64 -0.57
CA LEU A 88 0.95 21.54 -0.97
C LEU A 88 0.17 20.23 -1.14
N MET A 89 -0.81 19.97 -0.28
CA MET A 89 -1.68 18.79 -0.39
C MET A 89 -2.42 18.72 -1.72
N ASN A 90 -2.99 19.84 -2.20
CA ASN A 90 -3.68 19.85 -3.49
C ASN A 90 -2.74 19.58 -4.66
N ARG A 91 -1.51 20.11 -4.60
CA ARG A 91 -0.46 19.82 -5.60
C ARG A 91 -0.05 18.35 -5.57
N LEU A 92 0.13 17.79 -4.37
CA LEU A 92 0.53 16.40 -4.19
C LEU A 92 -0.58 15.42 -4.59
N ARG A 93 -1.85 15.74 -4.38
CA ARG A 93 -2.98 14.93 -4.89
C ARG A 93 -2.98 14.83 -6.41
N LYS A 94 -2.71 15.95 -7.11
CA LYS A 94 -2.57 15.93 -8.57
C LYS A 94 -1.40 15.04 -9.00
N LYS A 95 -0.25 15.18 -8.35
CA LYS A 95 0.93 14.32 -8.61
C LYS A 95 0.59 12.85 -8.37
N PHE A 96 -0.01 12.53 -7.23
CA PHE A 96 -0.45 11.18 -6.85
C PHE A 96 -1.37 10.58 -7.92
N THR A 97 -2.38 11.34 -8.37
CA THR A 97 -3.33 10.91 -9.41
C THR A 97 -2.61 10.56 -10.72
N LEU A 98 -1.67 11.38 -11.15
CA LEU A 98 -0.87 11.11 -12.36
C LEU A 98 -0.03 9.85 -12.20
N GLN A 99 0.64 9.69 -11.07
CA GLN A 99 1.45 8.51 -10.77
C GLN A 99 0.59 7.24 -10.68
N LEU A 100 -0.57 7.31 -10.03
CA LEU A 100 -1.51 6.20 -9.92
C LEU A 100 -2.04 5.77 -11.29
N ARG A 101 -2.32 6.73 -12.17
CA ARG A 101 -2.71 6.45 -13.56
C ARG A 101 -1.64 5.67 -14.32
N GLU A 102 -0.37 6.04 -14.17
CA GLU A 102 0.72 5.31 -14.82
C GLU A 102 0.93 3.91 -14.21
N ILE A 103 0.87 3.79 -12.88
CA ILE A 103 0.96 2.52 -12.19
C ILE A 103 -0.15 1.56 -12.64
N SER A 104 -1.38 2.07 -12.78
CA SER A 104 -2.53 1.26 -13.21
C SER A 104 -2.39 0.65 -14.60
N LYS A 105 -1.58 1.25 -15.47
CA LYS A 105 -1.30 0.72 -16.82
C LYS A 105 -0.20 -0.35 -16.83
N LEU A 106 0.70 -0.31 -15.84
CA LEU A 106 1.89 -1.15 -15.80
C LEU A 106 1.74 -2.35 -14.88
N GLY A 107 0.84 -2.29 -13.93
CA GLY A 107 0.72 -3.29 -12.88
C GLY A 107 -0.70 -3.46 -12.36
N ALA A 108 -0.84 -3.70 -11.06
CA ALA A 108 -2.12 -3.95 -10.44
C ALA A 108 -2.45 -2.99 -9.28
N LEU A 109 -3.75 -2.74 -9.13
CA LEU A 109 -4.34 -1.98 -8.03
C LEU A 109 -5.08 -2.94 -7.11
N CYS A 110 -4.77 -2.89 -5.82
CA CYS A 110 -5.39 -3.74 -4.82
C CYS A 110 -6.16 -2.90 -3.81
N PHE A 111 -7.47 -3.08 -3.79
CA PHE A 111 -8.34 -2.38 -2.83
C PHE A 111 -9.59 -3.19 -2.54
N ASN A 112 -10.31 -2.82 -1.50
CA ASN A 112 -11.45 -3.59 -1.06
C ASN A 112 -12.75 -2.84 -1.31
N PHE A 113 -13.65 -3.46 -2.08
CA PHE A 113 -15.03 -3.01 -2.27
C PHE A 113 -16.02 -3.78 -1.37
N SER A 114 -15.55 -4.67 -0.52
CA SER A 114 -16.43 -5.33 0.43
C SER A 114 -17.02 -4.29 1.40
N PRO A 115 -18.20 -4.52 1.95
CA PRO A 115 -18.77 -3.72 3.02
C PRO A 115 -17.93 -3.85 4.30
N HIS A 116 -16.67 -3.51 4.19
CA HIS A 116 -15.77 -3.40 5.32
C HIS A 116 -15.93 -2.00 5.90
N ILE A 117 -16.12 -1.91 7.20
CA ILE A 117 -16.41 -0.67 7.94
C ILE A 117 -15.51 0.52 7.56
N LEU A 118 -14.30 0.26 7.08
CA LEU A 118 -13.33 1.31 6.75
C LEU A 118 -13.40 1.82 5.30
N THR A 119 -13.90 1.03 4.35
CA THR A 119 -13.87 1.38 2.92
C THR A 119 -15.23 1.67 2.31
N GLU A 120 -16.30 1.15 2.90
CA GLU A 120 -17.66 1.34 2.41
C GLU A 120 -18.06 2.82 2.23
N PRO A 121 -17.75 3.74 3.18
CA PRO A 121 -18.08 5.16 3.03
C PRO A 121 -17.41 5.84 1.85
N TYR A 122 -16.33 5.28 1.34
CA TYR A 122 -15.53 5.87 0.26
C TYR A 122 -15.80 5.25 -1.11
N GLN A 123 -16.51 4.14 -1.15
CA GLN A 123 -16.60 3.31 -2.34
C GLN A 123 -17.10 4.08 -3.56
N LYS A 124 -18.21 4.81 -3.42
CA LYS A 124 -18.79 5.57 -4.53
C LYS A 124 -17.86 6.71 -4.96
N ASP A 125 -17.43 7.53 -4.01
CA ASP A 125 -16.57 8.70 -4.29
C ASP A 125 -15.25 8.25 -4.91
N PHE A 126 -14.77 7.08 -4.53
CA PHE A 126 -13.54 6.50 -5.10
C PHE A 126 -13.73 5.98 -6.52
N LEU A 127 -14.85 5.33 -6.83
CA LEU A 127 -15.16 4.90 -8.19
C LEU A 127 -15.33 6.09 -9.13
N ASP A 128 -16.00 7.13 -8.68
CA ASP A 128 -16.13 8.39 -9.41
C ASP A 128 -14.75 9.00 -9.67
N TYR A 129 -13.88 9.02 -8.64
CA TYR A 129 -12.50 9.48 -8.78
C TYR A 129 -11.68 8.66 -9.80
N ILE A 130 -11.75 7.33 -9.76
CA ILE A 130 -11.07 6.44 -10.71
C ILE A 130 -11.49 6.78 -12.14
N HIS A 131 -12.80 6.90 -12.36
CA HIS A 131 -13.36 7.20 -13.67
C HIS A 131 -12.95 8.60 -14.17
N GLU A 132 -13.17 9.65 -13.37
CA GLU A 132 -12.82 11.03 -13.71
C GLU A 132 -11.31 11.22 -13.95
N SER A 133 -10.48 10.50 -13.17
CA SER A 133 -9.03 10.53 -13.27
C SER A 133 -8.47 9.67 -14.40
N LYS A 134 -9.30 8.93 -15.14
CA LYS A 134 -8.89 8.01 -16.20
C LYS A 134 -7.83 6.99 -15.73
N ILE A 135 -7.98 6.50 -14.51
CA ILE A 135 -7.16 5.42 -13.96
C ILE A 135 -7.68 4.12 -14.55
N LEU A 136 -6.79 3.31 -15.13
CA LEU A 136 -7.17 2.03 -15.71
C LEU A 136 -7.59 1.08 -14.59
N LEU A 137 -8.79 0.51 -14.73
CA LEU A 137 -9.31 -0.50 -13.85
C LEU A 137 -10.09 -1.53 -14.66
N ASN A 138 -9.64 -2.78 -14.65
CA ASN A 138 -10.25 -3.90 -15.35
C ASN A 138 -9.98 -5.22 -14.61
N GLU A 139 -10.43 -6.33 -15.15
CA GLU A 139 -10.29 -7.67 -14.56
C GLU A 139 -8.83 -8.13 -14.45
N ASP A 140 -7.93 -7.60 -15.27
CA ASP A 140 -6.52 -8.02 -15.32
C ASP A 140 -5.64 -7.25 -14.34
N ASN A 141 -6.08 -6.07 -13.87
CA ASN A 141 -5.28 -5.21 -13.02
C ASN A 141 -5.92 -4.85 -11.67
N TYR A 142 -7.13 -5.38 -11.37
CA TYR A 142 -7.79 -5.18 -10.10
C TYR A 142 -7.81 -6.46 -9.28
N TYR A 143 -7.34 -6.34 -8.02
CA TYR A 143 -7.38 -7.43 -7.04
C TYR A 143 -7.85 -6.94 -5.66
N GLN A 144 -8.26 -7.89 -4.82
CA GLN A 144 -8.66 -7.57 -3.46
C GLN A 144 -7.43 -7.19 -2.62
N PHE A 145 -7.60 -6.17 -1.77
CA PHE A 145 -6.54 -5.64 -0.90
C PHE A 145 -5.81 -6.70 -0.09
N TYR A 146 -6.56 -7.66 0.47
CA TYR A 146 -6.01 -8.69 1.34
C TYR A 146 -5.32 -9.86 0.60
N PHE A 147 -5.42 -9.94 -0.71
CA PHE A 147 -4.67 -10.93 -1.47
C PHE A 147 -3.17 -10.71 -1.34
N VAL A 148 -2.75 -9.46 -1.26
CA VAL A 148 -1.32 -9.12 -1.14
C VAL A 148 -0.71 -9.64 0.18
N PRO A 149 -1.23 -9.30 1.37
CA PRO A 149 -0.69 -9.89 2.59
C PRO A 149 -0.91 -11.41 2.65
N GLY A 150 -2.03 -11.93 2.17
CA GLY A 150 -2.27 -13.37 2.09
C GLY A 150 -1.19 -14.12 1.32
N PHE A 151 -0.70 -13.55 0.23
CA PHE A 151 0.38 -14.12 -0.57
C PHE A 151 1.75 -13.93 0.12
N PHE A 152 2.12 -12.70 0.48
CA PHE A 152 3.47 -12.37 0.96
C PHE A 152 3.74 -12.75 2.42
N GLU A 153 2.73 -13.01 3.23
CA GLU A 153 2.84 -13.47 4.63
C GLU A 153 2.29 -14.90 4.83
N GLY A 154 1.76 -15.51 3.77
CA GLY A 154 1.01 -16.76 3.83
C GLY A 154 1.88 -18.03 3.80
N LYS A 155 1.24 -19.17 3.44
CA LYS A 155 1.87 -20.49 3.43
C LYS A 155 3.11 -20.59 2.55
N LYS A 156 3.12 -19.85 1.42
CA LYS A 156 4.22 -19.86 0.44
C LYS A 156 5.36 -18.90 0.78
N ILE A 157 5.38 -18.35 1.99
CA ILE A 157 6.35 -17.32 2.41
C ILE A 157 7.81 -17.70 2.12
N LYS A 158 8.19 -18.96 2.34
CA LYS A 158 9.55 -19.43 2.05
C LYS A 158 9.83 -19.48 0.56
N GLU A 159 8.89 -19.96 -0.25
CA GLU A 159 9.02 -20.05 -1.71
C GLU A 159 9.16 -18.68 -2.35
N ILE A 160 8.38 -17.71 -1.85
CA ILE A 160 8.39 -16.34 -2.35
C ILE A 160 9.74 -15.65 -2.13
N TYR A 161 10.33 -15.82 -0.95
CA TYR A 161 11.57 -15.12 -0.59
C TYR A 161 12.85 -15.91 -0.89
N GLN A 162 12.74 -17.23 -1.11
CA GLN A 162 13.91 -18.09 -1.34
C GLN A 162 14.77 -17.62 -2.53
N ASN A 163 16.08 -17.51 -2.27
CA ASN A 163 17.10 -17.10 -3.26
C ASN A 163 16.88 -15.69 -3.87
N LYS A 164 16.00 -14.85 -3.31
CA LYS A 164 15.73 -13.49 -3.80
C LYS A 164 16.65 -12.46 -3.17
N LYS A 165 17.08 -11.50 -3.97
CA LYS A 165 17.63 -10.22 -3.51
C LYS A 165 16.45 -9.27 -3.27
N ILE A 166 16.27 -8.82 -2.05
CA ILE A 166 15.12 -8.02 -1.63
C ILE A 166 15.58 -6.62 -1.27
N LEU A 167 14.97 -5.62 -1.89
CA LEU A 167 15.17 -4.21 -1.53
C LEU A 167 13.93 -3.70 -0.81
N ILE A 168 14.12 -3.07 0.35
CA ILE A 168 13.02 -2.59 1.19
C ILE A 168 13.11 -1.07 1.35
N PHE A 169 12.10 -0.37 0.85
CA PHE A 169 11.91 1.06 1.09
C PHE A 169 11.10 1.25 2.37
N THR A 170 11.68 1.89 3.37
CA THR A 170 10.99 2.12 4.65
C THR A 170 11.55 3.33 5.39
N SER A 171 10.67 4.01 6.14
CA SER A 171 11.07 5.05 7.09
C SER A 171 11.58 4.40 8.36
N ASN A 172 12.84 4.36 8.54
CA ASN A 172 13.59 3.55 9.43
C ASN A 172 13.16 3.51 10.92
N MET A 173 12.96 2.29 11.42
CA MET A 173 13.18 1.93 12.83
C MET A 173 14.27 0.84 12.85
N LYS A 174 15.47 1.16 13.29
CA LYS A 174 16.65 0.28 13.20
C LYS A 174 16.40 -1.14 13.70
N SER A 175 15.83 -1.28 14.90
CA SER A 175 15.51 -2.59 15.49
C SER A 175 14.50 -3.40 14.66
N ARG A 176 13.48 -2.74 14.08
CA ARG A 176 12.52 -3.41 13.19
C ARG A 176 13.20 -3.91 11.93
N ASN A 177 14.06 -3.11 11.32
CA ASN A 177 14.77 -3.48 10.11
C ASN A 177 15.73 -4.66 10.34
N GLU A 178 16.39 -4.71 11.48
CA GLU A 178 17.23 -5.85 11.88
C GLU A 178 16.41 -7.15 12.00
N ASN A 179 15.26 -7.11 12.68
CA ASN A 179 14.37 -8.25 12.79
C ASN A 179 13.80 -8.68 11.44
N LEU A 180 13.38 -7.72 10.61
CA LEU A 180 12.88 -7.97 9.26
C LEU A 180 13.95 -8.65 8.40
N LYS A 181 15.17 -8.13 8.40
CA LYS A 181 16.31 -8.74 7.69
C LYS A 181 16.56 -10.18 8.16
N LYS A 182 16.62 -10.38 9.48
CA LYS A 182 16.82 -11.71 10.09
C LYS A 182 15.73 -12.70 9.64
N ASN A 183 14.46 -12.28 9.67
CA ASN A 183 13.34 -13.14 9.30
C ASN A 183 13.34 -13.46 7.80
N LEU A 184 13.59 -12.48 6.93
CA LEU A 184 13.67 -12.73 5.48
C LEU A 184 14.83 -13.65 5.11
N LEU A 185 16.00 -13.50 5.74
CA LEU A 185 17.14 -14.43 5.57
C LEU A 185 16.78 -15.83 6.06
N LYS A 186 16.02 -15.96 7.17
CA LYS A 186 15.51 -17.25 7.64
C LYS A 186 14.52 -17.90 6.67
N PHE A 187 13.79 -17.12 5.87
CA PHE A 187 12.95 -17.63 4.77
C PHE A 187 13.74 -17.94 3.51
N GLY A 188 15.06 -17.79 3.53
CA GLY A 188 15.94 -18.16 2.43
C GLY A 188 16.27 -17.02 1.47
N ALA A 189 15.97 -15.78 1.81
CA ALA A 189 16.40 -14.64 1.00
C ALA A 189 17.93 -14.64 0.83
N LYS A 190 18.40 -14.35 -0.39
CA LYS A 190 19.83 -14.28 -0.71
C LYS A 190 20.47 -13.03 -0.13
N LYS A 191 19.79 -11.89 -0.23
CA LYS A 191 20.24 -10.59 0.25
C LYS A 191 19.05 -9.72 0.63
N VAL A 192 19.18 -8.91 1.67
CA VAL A 192 18.16 -7.94 2.10
C VAL A 192 18.83 -6.60 2.33
N ASP A 193 18.47 -5.63 1.50
CA ASP A 193 18.96 -4.26 1.56
C ASP A 193 17.81 -3.29 1.91
N PHE A 194 18.17 -2.14 2.47
CA PHE A 194 17.20 -1.11 2.87
C PHE A 194 17.52 0.21 2.19
N TYR A 195 16.48 0.86 1.69
CA TYR A 195 16.53 2.25 1.26
C TYR A 195 15.69 3.08 2.23
N GLN A 196 16.31 4.08 2.84
CA GLN A 196 15.63 4.92 3.82
C GLN A 196 14.75 5.96 3.13
N THR A 197 13.47 6.01 3.51
CA THR A 197 12.50 7.00 3.07
C THR A 197 12.14 7.96 4.21
N SER A 198 11.60 9.10 3.85
CA SER A 198 11.08 10.05 4.83
C SER A 198 9.89 9.47 5.59
N LEU A 199 9.85 9.66 6.91
CA LEU A 199 8.74 9.21 7.73
C LEU A 199 7.45 10.00 7.44
N ASN A 200 7.59 11.32 7.33
CA ASN A 200 6.44 12.24 7.26
C ASN A 200 6.17 12.76 5.85
N THR A 201 7.16 12.70 4.96
CA THR A 201 7.09 13.34 3.63
C THR A 201 7.46 12.42 2.46
N PRO A 202 7.06 11.13 2.47
CA PRO A 202 7.51 10.17 1.46
C PRO A 202 7.05 10.50 0.03
N LEU A 203 5.97 11.28 -0.12
CA LEU A 203 5.53 11.79 -1.43
C LEU A 203 6.48 12.82 -2.05
N LEU A 204 7.38 13.40 -1.24
CA LEU A 204 8.39 14.35 -1.68
C LEU A 204 9.77 13.71 -1.88
N ASP A 205 9.92 12.46 -1.50
CA ASP A 205 11.21 11.77 -1.64
C ASP A 205 11.62 11.68 -3.10
N ASN A 206 12.91 11.92 -3.33
CA ASN A 206 13.57 11.69 -4.59
C ASN A 206 14.50 10.49 -4.44
N ILE A 207 14.27 9.44 -5.22
CA ILE A 207 14.97 8.17 -5.11
C ILE A 207 16.24 8.22 -5.96
N ASN A 208 17.38 8.10 -5.31
CA ASN A 208 18.66 7.96 -6.01
C ASN A 208 18.92 6.49 -6.38
N LEU A 209 18.57 6.10 -7.59
CA LEU A 209 18.80 4.73 -8.07
C LEU A 209 20.28 4.36 -8.13
N GLY A 210 21.18 5.33 -8.28
CA GLY A 210 22.63 5.09 -8.29
C GLY A 210 23.20 4.63 -6.95
N SER A 211 22.45 4.78 -5.85
CA SER A 211 22.83 4.24 -4.54
C SER A 211 22.41 2.78 -4.32
N ILE A 212 21.71 2.19 -5.28
CA ILE A 212 21.27 0.78 -5.22
C ILE A 212 22.34 -0.05 -5.91
N GLU A 213 23.18 -0.73 -5.11
CA GLU A 213 24.35 -1.46 -5.62
C GLU A 213 23.97 -2.69 -6.44
N ASP A 214 22.94 -3.40 -6.00
CA ASP A 214 22.52 -4.67 -6.60
C ASP A 214 21.12 -4.56 -7.19
N GLN A 215 20.93 -5.12 -8.37
CA GLN A 215 19.60 -5.30 -8.98
C GLN A 215 18.75 -6.22 -8.07
N PRO A 216 17.63 -5.75 -7.51
CA PRO A 216 16.75 -6.59 -6.70
C PRO A 216 15.88 -7.51 -7.57
N ASP A 217 15.49 -8.65 -7.00
CA ASP A 217 14.48 -9.54 -7.57
C ASP A 217 13.06 -9.18 -7.09
N LEU A 218 12.98 -8.50 -5.94
CA LEU A 218 11.73 -8.09 -5.30
C LEU A 218 11.92 -6.78 -4.54
N VAL A 219 10.98 -5.86 -4.69
CA VAL A 219 10.95 -4.61 -3.92
C VAL A 219 9.73 -4.58 -3.01
N LEU A 220 9.94 -4.31 -1.72
CA LEU A 220 8.89 -4.09 -0.72
C LEU A 220 8.91 -2.62 -0.29
N ILE A 221 7.74 -1.95 -0.29
CA ILE A 221 7.64 -0.53 0.01
C ILE A 221 6.72 -0.31 1.21
N GLY A 222 7.27 0.12 2.33
CA GLY A 222 6.55 0.48 3.55
C GLY A 222 6.53 1.99 3.78
N ALA A 223 5.89 2.74 2.88
CA ALA A 223 5.91 4.20 2.88
C ALA A 223 4.51 4.87 2.89
N GLY A 224 3.45 4.13 3.23
CA GLY A 224 2.07 4.63 3.21
C GLY A 224 1.73 5.29 1.87
N VAL A 225 1.07 6.44 1.87
CA VAL A 225 0.70 7.15 0.64
C VAL A 225 1.90 7.51 -0.27
N GLY A 226 3.10 7.49 0.27
CA GLY A 226 4.33 7.71 -0.51
C GLY A 226 4.73 6.56 -1.40
N ALA A 227 4.17 5.38 -1.23
CA ALA A 227 4.50 4.21 -2.03
C ALA A 227 4.27 4.45 -3.53
N VAL A 228 3.23 5.20 -3.91
CA VAL A 228 2.97 5.59 -5.30
C VAL A 228 4.13 6.40 -5.89
N ASN A 229 4.70 7.31 -5.11
CA ASN A 229 5.83 8.14 -5.55
C ASN A 229 7.10 7.30 -5.74
N ILE A 230 7.36 6.36 -4.85
CA ILE A 230 8.50 5.45 -4.94
C ILE A 230 8.34 4.55 -6.16
N LEU A 231 7.19 3.86 -6.30
CA LEU A 231 6.88 3.01 -7.46
C LEU A 231 7.07 3.74 -8.80
N SER A 232 6.68 5.01 -8.87
CA SER A 232 6.84 5.79 -10.12
C SER A 232 8.30 6.07 -10.48
N GLN A 233 9.22 6.07 -9.52
CA GLN A 233 10.63 6.39 -9.71
C GLN A 233 11.52 5.17 -9.94
N ILE A 234 11.10 3.97 -9.49
CA ILE A 234 11.93 2.76 -9.51
C ILE A 234 11.67 1.84 -10.72
N ARG A 235 11.05 2.34 -11.77
CA ARG A 235 10.70 1.55 -12.96
C ARG A 235 11.90 0.79 -13.56
N ASN A 236 13.08 1.40 -13.52
CA ASN A 236 14.31 0.82 -14.08
C ASN A 236 14.87 -0.35 -13.25
N LEU A 237 14.30 -0.65 -12.09
CA LEU A 237 14.70 -1.83 -11.33
C LEU A 237 14.18 -3.15 -11.94
N ASN A 238 13.31 -3.10 -12.95
CA ASN A 238 12.87 -4.26 -13.74
C ASN A 238 12.51 -5.49 -12.88
N CYS A 239 11.77 -5.28 -11.81
CA CYS A 239 11.31 -6.35 -10.92
C CYS A 239 9.92 -6.03 -10.37
N ILE A 240 9.30 -7.03 -9.77
CA ILE A 240 8.04 -6.83 -9.06
C ILE A 240 8.28 -5.90 -7.85
N SER A 241 7.46 -4.87 -7.75
CA SER A 241 7.59 -3.82 -6.73
C SER A 241 6.25 -3.60 -6.04
N ILE A 242 6.21 -3.78 -4.73
CA ILE A 242 4.97 -3.94 -3.98
C ILE A 242 4.84 -2.85 -2.94
N ASP A 243 3.72 -2.14 -2.95
CA ASP A 243 3.28 -1.41 -1.78
C ASP A 243 2.94 -2.43 -0.67
N SER A 244 3.90 -2.72 0.16
CA SER A 244 3.79 -3.72 1.22
C SER A 244 3.13 -3.16 2.50
N GLY A 245 3.20 -1.85 2.72
CA GLY A 245 2.59 -1.22 3.91
C GLY A 245 2.91 -1.97 5.20
N PHE A 246 1.89 -2.47 5.89
CA PHE A 246 2.05 -3.20 7.14
C PHE A 246 2.66 -4.61 6.99
N ILE A 247 2.77 -5.18 5.78
CA ILE A 247 3.45 -6.46 5.55
C ILE A 247 4.90 -6.41 6.08
N VAL A 248 5.56 -5.28 5.89
CA VAL A 248 6.91 -5.06 6.44
C VAL A 248 6.92 -5.17 7.97
N ASP A 249 5.88 -4.67 8.64
CA ASP A 249 5.76 -4.78 10.10
C ASP A 249 5.48 -6.23 10.52
N ALA A 250 4.58 -6.92 9.83
CA ALA A 250 4.23 -8.31 10.10
C ALA A 250 5.41 -9.27 9.86
N LEU A 251 6.19 -9.08 8.81
CA LEU A 251 7.41 -9.84 8.55
C LEU A 251 8.51 -9.57 9.59
N SER A 252 8.50 -8.39 10.22
CA SER A 252 9.42 -8.08 11.32
C SER A 252 9.00 -8.72 12.66
N ASP A 253 7.70 -8.81 12.90
CA ASP A 253 7.08 -9.42 14.07
C ASP A 253 5.74 -10.07 13.71
N PHE A 254 5.70 -11.40 13.64
CA PHE A 254 4.50 -12.16 13.29
C PHE A 254 3.33 -11.99 14.26
N ASN A 255 3.57 -11.55 15.50
CA ASN A 255 2.47 -11.25 16.41
C ASN A 255 1.70 -10.01 15.98
N LEU A 256 2.34 -9.08 15.26
CA LEU A 256 1.65 -7.93 14.66
C LEU A 256 0.69 -8.37 13.54
N ALA A 257 1.06 -9.38 12.75
CA ALA A 257 0.20 -9.94 11.72
C ALA A 257 -1.10 -10.49 12.32
N LYS A 258 -1.01 -11.26 13.42
CA LYS A 258 -2.16 -11.85 14.11
C LYS A 258 -3.18 -10.85 14.65
N GLN A 259 -2.78 -9.60 14.86
CA GLN A 259 -3.66 -8.52 15.31
C GLN A 259 -4.43 -7.84 14.17
N ARG A 260 -4.19 -8.23 12.92
CA ARG A 260 -4.82 -7.57 11.78
C ARG A 260 -6.23 -8.11 11.51
N PRO A 261 -7.15 -7.26 10.99
CA PRO A 261 -8.54 -7.64 10.76
C PRO A 261 -8.72 -8.89 9.90
N TYR A 262 -7.84 -9.13 8.95
CA TYR A 262 -7.93 -10.31 8.08
C TYR A 262 -7.61 -11.63 8.80
N TYR A 263 -6.84 -11.59 9.89
CA TYR A 263 -6.66 -12.75 10.77
C TYR A 263 -7.83 -12.95 11.74
N LEU A 264 -8.54 -11.88 12.07
CA LEU A 264 -9.64 -11.91 13.05
C LEU A 264 -11.00 -12.06 12.41
N ASN A 265 -11.11 -11.97 11.09
CA ASN A 265 -12.38 -12.04 10.38
C ASN A 265 -12.66 -13.45 9.93
N ASP A 266 -13.81 -14.03 10.34
CA ASP A 266 -14.29 -15.37 9.95
C ASP A 266 -14.30 -15.60 8.43
N TYR A 267 -14.41 -14.54 7.64
CA TYR A 267 -14.31 -14.60 6.19
C TYR A 267 -12.98 -15.19 5.72
N TYR A 268 -11.88 -14.94 6.46
CA TYR A 268 -10.55 -15.48 6.20
C TYR A 268 -10.25 -16.70 7.06
N HIS A 269 -10.78 -16.79 8.29
CA HIS A 269 -10.59 -17.95 9.18
C HIS A 269 -11.17 -19.23 8.63
N ASN A 270 -12.30 -19.17 7.93
CA ASN A 270 -12.90 -20.32 7.25
C ASN A 270 -12.09 -20.79 6.02
N LYS A 271 -11.03 -20.07 5.67
CA LYS A 271 -10.14 -20.39 4.55
C LYS A 271 -8.71 -20.55 5.05
N LYS A 272 -8.50 -21.52 5.94
CA LYS A 272 -7.18 -21.94 6.44
C LYS A 272 -6.16 -22.19 5.32
N ASP A 273 -6.63 -22.27 4.09
CA ASP A 273 -5.82 -22.52 2.90
C ASP A 273 -5.20 -21.25 2.28
N TRP A 274 -5.55 -20.08 2.77
CA TRP A 274 -4.99 -18.81 2.27
C TRP A 274 -3.75 -18.34 3.05
N PHE A 275 -3.52 -18.92 4.25
CA PHE A 275 -2.41 -18.54 5.13
C PHE A 275 -1.59 -19.75 5.58
#